data_b817a12ec529768b8a4165b24a9e2d2e
#
_entry.id   b817a12ec529768b8a4165b24a9e2d2e
#
_cell.length_a   1.000
_cell.length_b   1.000
_cell.length_c   1.000
_cell.angle_alpha   90.00
_cell.angle_beta   90.00
_cell.angle_gamma   90.00
#
_symmetry.space_group_name_H-M   'P 1'
#
loop_
_entity.id
_entity.type
_entity.pdbx_description
1 polymer ?
#
loop_
_entity_poly.entity_id
_entity_poly.type
_entity_poly.pdbx_seq_one_letter_code
_entity_poly.pdbx_strand_id
1 'polypeptide(L)'
;MSLLDPKELEQLIPAESNSFPSPIPTQFVSSDEFLPGPQTENQMRVEARMKALGSALAKHQGLSRRRFFKSAAGMAAAFVAMNDVYGPLFNVSRAEAATPDMANERARSLADQFIMDMHTHFLRDDTRLEGFVRSREAVGKAGWNPALSNKPQTIDDLKFANYFKEIYFDSDTKVALISGSGSEEPRDWFLTNEMKLDARTKVNRLTGSKRMFSHAIFMPDARMDGQGRP
;
A
#
# COMPACT_ATOMS: atom_id res chain seq x y z
N MET A 1 -15.54 -17.30 7.31
CA MET A 1 -16.49 -17.17 6.20
C MET A 1 -15.78 -16.45 5.07
N SER A 2 -15.88 -16.94 3.83
CA SER A 2 -15.46 -16.14 2.68
C SER A 2 -16.43 -14.97 2.56
N LEU A 3 -15.94 -13.73 2.44
CA LEU A 3 -16.77 -12.55 2.21
C LEU A 3 -17.49 -12.60 0.85
N LEU A 4 -17.01 -13.44 -0.05
CA LEU A 4 -17.54 -13.63 -1.40
C LEU A 4 -17.80 -15.11 -1.64
N ASP A 5 -18.89 -15.42 -2.33
CA ASP A 5 -19.13 -16.76 -2.81
C ASP A 5 -18.25 -17.09 -4.05
N PRO A 6 -18.06 -18.36 -4.42
CA PRO A 6 -17.25 -18.73 -5.58
C PRO A 6 -17.72 -18.12 -6.91
N LYS A 7 -19.03 -17.86 -7.06
CA LYS A 7 -19.58 -17.26 -8.30
C LYS A 7 -19.31 -15.75 -8.36
N GLU A 8 -19.32 -15.06 -7.21
CA GLU A 8 -18.90 -13.66 -7.14
C GLU A 8 -17.42 -13.52 -7.45
N LEU A 9 -16.59 -14.44 -6.96
CA LEU A 9 -15.14 -14.48 -7.27
C LEU A 9 -14.86 -14.70 -8.78
N GLU A 10 -15.68 -15.53 -9.47
CA GLU A 10 -15.54 -15.76 -10.90
C GLU A 10 -15.91 -14.54 -11.75
N GLN A 11 -16.77 -13.66 -11.25
CA GLN A 11 -17.19 -12.44 -11.96
C GLN A 11 -16.20 -11.29 -11.81
N LEU A 12 -15.23 -11.41 -10.92
CA LEU A 12 -14.25 -10.37 -10.67
C LEU A 12 -13.06 -10.52 -11.62
N ILE A 13 -12.84 -9.47 -12.39
CA ILE A 13 -11.67 -9.41 -13.28
C ILE A 13 -10.43 -9.26 -12.37
N PRO A 14 -9.40 -10.12 -12.51
CA PRO A 14 -8.15 -9.96 -11.78
C PRO A 14 -7.59 -8.54 -11.96
N ALA A 15 -7.14 -7.95 -10.86
CA ALA A 15 -6.65 -6.57 -10.83
C ALA A 15 -5.53 -6.30 -11.84
N GLU A 16 -4.68 -7.29 -12.10
CA GLU A 16 -3.72 -7.27 -13.19
C GLU A 16 -3.64 -8.67 -13.80
N SER A 17 -4.24 -8.83 -14.96
CA SER A 17 -4.05 -10.04 -15.75
C SER A 17 -2.61 -10.08 -16.25
N ASN A 18 -1.77 -10.86 -15.58
CA ASN A 18 -0.44 -11.25 -16.02
C ASN A 18 0.61 -10.14 -16.28
N SER A 19 1.47 -9.95 -15.29
CA SER A 19 2.90 -9.66 -15.48
C SER A 19 3.32 -8.37 -16.16
N PHE A 20 2.53 -7.31 -16.14
CA PHE A 20 3.07 -6.00 -16.43
C PHE A 20 3.70 -5.42 -15.15
N PRO A 21 5.03 -5.36 -15.04
CA PRO A 21 5.71 -4.82 -13.87
C PRO A 21 5.57 -3.29 -13.87
N SER A 22 4.37 -2.81 -13.57
CA SER A 22 4.09 -1.39 -13.49
C SER A 22 4.78 -0.80 -12.26
N PRO A 23 5.48 0.35 -12.36
CA PRO A 23 6.03 1.06 -11.22
C PRO A 23 4.96 1.77 -10.37
N ILE A 24 3.76 1.95 -10.93
CA ILE A 24 2.59 2.51 -10.24
C ILE A 24 1.38 1.61 -10.50
N PRO A 25 0.41 1.55 -9.59
CA PRO A 25 -0.84 0.84 -9.86
C PRO A 25 -1.60 1.53 -10.99
N THR A 26 -2.06 0.76 -11.99
CA THR A 26 -2.85 1.25 -13.12
C THR A 26 -4.34 1.16 -12.87
N GLN A 27 -4.73 0.57 -11.74
CA GLN A 27 -6.11 0.45 -11.27
C GLN A 27 -6.12 0.37 -9.74
N PHE A 28 -7.29 0.51 -9.14
CA PHE A 28 -7.45 0.23 -7.74
C PHE A 28 -7.24 -1.26 -7.47
N VAL A 29 -6.42 -1.57 -6.48
CA VAL A 29 -6.27 -2.91 -5.92
C VAL A 29 -6.89 -2.93 -4.53
N SER A 30 -7.39 -4.09 -4.09
CA SER A 30 -7.93 -4.22 -2.75
C SER A 30 -6.84 -4.06 -1.70
N SER A 31 -7.15 -3.30 -0.65
CA SER A 31 -6.38 -3.24 0.59
C SER A 31 -6.89 -4.22 1.64
N ASP A 32 -7.65 -5.24 1.24
CA ASP A 32 -8.36 -6.24 2.06
C ASP A 32 -9.66 -5.73 2.69
N GLU A 33 -9.97 -4.45 2.54
CA GLU A 33 -11.16 -3.81 3.17
C GLU A 33 -12.29 -3.53 2.17
N PHE A 34 -12.01 -3.62 0.86
CA PHE A 34 -13.02 -3.36 -0.17
C PHE A 34 -12.79 -4.19 -1.44
N LEU A 35 -13.82 -4.33 -2.24
CA LEU A 35 -13.75 -4.95 -3.56
C LEU A 35 -13.21 -3.93 -4.57
N PRO A 36 -12.18 -4.27 -5.37
CA PRO A 36 -11.69 -3.38 -6.41
C PRO A 36 -12.74 -3.26 -7.53
N GLY A 37 -13.01 -2.04 -7.95
CA GLY A 37 -13.80 -1.81 -9.14
C GLY A 37 -13.05 -2.21 -10.42
N PRO A 38 -13.75 -2.38 -11.55
CA PRO A 38 -13.10 -2.61 -12.84
C PRO A 38 -12.23 -1.42 -13.22
N GLN A 39 -11.19 -1.70 -13.99
CA GLN A 39 -10.31 -0.66 -14.52
C GLN A 39 -11.12 0.31 -15.42
N THR A 40 -11.01 1.60 -15.15
CA THR A 40 -11.65 2.63 -15.96
C THR A 40 -10.97 2.79 -17.33
N GLU A 41 -11.66 3.37 -18.30
CA GLU A 41 -11.08 3.63 -19.63
C GLU A 41 -9.78 4.45 -19.55
N ASN A 42 -9.74 5.49 -18.70
CA ASN A 42 -8.51 6.28 -18.51
C ASN A 42 -7.39 5.48 -17.87
N GLN A 43 -7.67 4.61 -16.92
CA GLN A 43 -6.66 3.72 -16.34
C GLN A 43 -6.11 2.75 -17.39
N MET A 44 -6.97 2.17 -18.25
CA MET A 44 -6.53 1.35 -19.38
C MET A 44 -5.65 2.13 -20.36
N ARG A 45 -6.01 3.39 -20.65
CA ARG A 45 -5.20 4.28 -21.52
C ARG A 45 -3.83 4.58 -20.89
N VAL A 46 -3.76 4.86 -19.59
CA VAL A 46 -2.47 5.04 -18.88
C VAL A 46 -1.62 3.78 -19.01
N GLU A 47 -2.18 2.61 -18.75
CA GLU A 47 -1.47 1.35 -18.85
C GLU A 47 -0.94 1.09 -20.28
N ALA A 48 -1.77 1.28 -21.29
CA ALA A 48 -1.36 1.16 -22.69
C ALA A 48 -0.23 2.14 -23.02
N ARG A 49 -0.31 3.38 -22.53
CA ARG A 49 0.71 4.40 -22.73
C ARG A 49 2.02 4.06 -22.03
N MET A 50 1.96 3.56 -20.80
CA MET A 50 3.12 3.06 -20.07
C MET A 50 3.80 1.91 -20.82
N LYS A 51 3.02 0.92 -21.30
CA LYS A 51 3.56 -0.20 -22.09
C LYS A 51 4.28 0.27 -23.34
N ALA A 52 3.73 1.26 -24.06
CA ALA A 52 4.34 1.84 -25.26
C ALA A 52 5.65 2.58 -24.94
N LEU A 53 5.62 3.49 -23.96
CA LEU A 53 6.80 4.25 -23.53
C LEU A 53 7.89 3.30 -22.98
N GLY A 54 7.51 2.37 -22.11
CA GLY A 54 8.44 1.44 -21.52
C GLY A 54 9.12 0.52 -22.54
N SER A 55 8.41 0.10 -23.60
CA SER A 55 9.00 -0.71 -24.68
C SER A 55 10.02 0.09 -25.48
N ALA A 56 9.71 1.34 -25.83
CA ALA A 56 10.60 2.21 -26.60
C ALA A 56 11.84 2.60 -25.80
N LEU A 57 11.66 3.08 -24.55
CA LEU A 57 12.72 3.59 -23.72
C LEU A 57 13.62 2.47 -23.16
N ALA A 58 13.05 1.31 -22.80
CA ALA A 58 13.85 0.16 -22.40
C ALA A 58 14.79 -0.29 -23.53
N LYS A 59 14.26 -0.37 -24.77
CA LYS A 59 15.09 -0.70 -25.95
C LYS A 59 16.20 0.32 -26.16
N HIS A 60 15.88 1.60 -26.05
CA HIS A 60 16.88 2.70 -26.21
C HIS A 60 17.98 2.61 -25.13
N GLN A 61 17.65 2.20 -23.92
CA GLN A 61 18.59 2.06 -22.79
C GLN A 61 19.25 0.67 -22.71
N GLY A 62 18.98 -0.24 -23.64
CA GLY A 62 19.55 -1.60 -23.62
C GLY A 62 19.02 -2.47 -22.47
N LEU A 63 17.83 -2.17 -21.95
CA LEU A 63 17.22 -2.83 -20.81
C LEU A 63 16.03 -3.73 -21.23
N SER A 64 15.74 -4.77 -20.43
CA SER A 64 14.42 -5.39 -20.48
C SER A 64 13.35 -4.44 -19.90
N ARG A 65 12.10 -4.54 -20.35
CA ARG A 65 10.99 -3.74 -19.79
C ARG A 65 10.87 -3.88 -18.28
N ARG A 66 11.03 -5.11 -17.74
CA ARG A 66 10.98 -5.39 -16.30
C ARG A 66 12.08 -4.62 -15.55
N ARG A 67 13.30 -4.59 -16.09
CA ARG A 67 14.41 -3.86 -15.48
C ARG A 67 14.22 -2.35 -15.60
N PHE A 68 13.73 -1.87 -16.75
CA PHE A 68 13.40 -0.46 -16.94
C PHE A 68 12.38 0.04 -15.93
N PHE A 69 11.25 -0.66 -15.76
CA PHE A 69 10.19 -0.23 -14.83
C PHE A 69 10.58 -0.35 -13.34
N LYS A 70 11.70 -0.99 -13.03
CA LYS A 70 12.28 -0.96 -11.67
C LYS A 70 13.28 0.19 -11.46
N SER A 71 13.47 1.05 -12.44
CA SER A 71 14.40 2.20 -12.38
C SER A 71 13.66 3.52 -12.18
N ALA A 72 14.41 4.57 -11.78
CA ALA A 72 13.89 5.93 -11.71
C ALA A 72 13.35 6.43 -13.06
N ALA A 73 14.00 6.06 -14.17
CA ALA A 73 13.52 6.39 -15.53
C ALA A 73 12.19 5.70 -15.85
N GLY A 74 11.98 4.47 -15.37
CA GLY A 74 10.70 3.75 -15.48
C GLY A 74 9.59 4.45 -14.69
N MET A 75 9.87 4.94 -13.50
CA MET A 75 8.92 5.75 -12.71
C MET A 75 8.60 7.08 -13.43
N ALA A 76 9.60 7.77 -13.95
CA ALA A 76 9.39 8.99 -14.75
C ALA A 76 8.51 8.72 -15.98
N ALA A 77 8.71 7.59 -16.67
CA ALA A 77 7.88 7.19 -17.80
C ALA A 77 6.41 6.92 -17.40
N ALA A 78 6.18 6.37 -16.19
CA ALA A 78 4.84 6.18 -15.67
C ALA A 78 4.13 7.52 -15.42
N PHE A 79 4.78 8.48 -14.80
CA PHE A 79 4.22 9.81 -14.59
C PHE A 79 4.00 10.58 -15.90
N VAL A 80 4.88 10.42 -16.90
CA VAL A 80 4.65 10.94 -18.26
C VAL A 80 3.40 10.32 -18.88
N ALA A 81 3.19 9.00 -18.72
CA ALA A 81 2.00 8.34 -19.23
C ALA A 81 0.72 8.86 -18.54
N MET A 82 0.76 9.13 -17.23
CA MET A 82 -0.36 9.76 -16.53
C MET A 82 -0.62 11.18 -17.05
N ASN A 83 0.42 11.99 -17.22
CA ASN A 83 0.28 13.33 -17.78
C ASN A 83 -0.30 13.33 -19.21
N ASP A 84 0.06 12.33 -20.03
CA ASP A 84 -0.46 12.20 -21.39
C ASP A 84 -1.98 11.90 -21.42
N VAL A 85 -2.54 11.31 -20.37
CA VAL A 85 -3.95 10.92 -20.29
C VAL A 85 -4.78 11.90 -19.50
N TYR A 86 -4.28 12.36 -18.36
CA TYR A 86 -5.02 13.21 -17.42
C TYR A 86 -4.65 14.69 -17.49
N GLY A 87 -3.66 15.06 -18.32
CA GLY A 87 -3.08 16.40 -18.31
C GLY A 87 -1.91 16.52 -17.33
N PRO A 88 -1.32 17.72 -17.18
CA PRO A 88 -0.08 17.95 -16.44
C PRO A 88 -0.28 17.85 -14.92
N LEU A 89 -0.38 16.63 -14.39
CA LEU A 89 -0.51 16.36 -12.96
C LEU A 89 0.85 16.35 -12.24
N PHE A 90 1.89 15.87 -12.93
CA PHE A 90 3.21 15.66 -12.36
C PHE A 90 4.25 16.54 -13.08
N ASN A 91 5.13 17.16 -12.30
CA ASN A 91 6.28 17.88 -12.83
C ASN A 91 7.39 16.89 -13.22
N VAL A 92 7.22 16.25 -14.37
CA VAL A 92 8.16 15.28 -14.95
C VAL A 92 8.27 15.52 -16.45
N SER A 93 9.47 15.37 -16.99
CA SER A 93 9.72 15.55 -18.42
C SER A 93 9.95 14.20 -19.13
N ARG A 94 9.69 14.19 -20.45
CA ARG A 94 10.06 13.04 -21.29
C ARG A 94 11.56 12.80 -21.32
N ALA A 95 12.37 13.86 -21.16
CA ALA A 95 13.81 13.76 -21.06
C ALA A 95 14.24 12.98 -19.82
N GLU A 96 13.64 13.20 -18.66
CA GLU A 96 13.87 12.39 -17.46
C GLU A 96 13.59 10.91 -17.70
N ALA A 97 12.50 10.57 -18.35
CA ALA A 97 12.19 9.19 -18.68
C ALA A 97 13.16 8.55 -19.67
N ALA A 98 13.74 9.35 -20.57
CA ALA A 98 14.67 8.89 -21.60
C ALA A 98 16.13 8.79 -21.11
N THR A 99 16.51 9.60 -20.11
CA THR A 99 17.90 9.76 -19.65
C THR A 99 18.03 9.25 -18.20
N PRO A 100 18.63 8.05 -17.98
CA PRO A 100 18.75 7.47 -16.65
C PRO A 100 19.43 8.41 -15.63
N ASP A 101 20.42 9.17 -16.03
CA ASP A 101 21.14 10.07 -15.11
C ASP A 101 20.23 11.19 -14.60
N MET A 102 19.42 11.80 -15.46
CA MET A 102 18.44 12.82 -15.05
C MET A 102 17.40 12.24 -14.09
N ALA A 103 16.89 11.04 -14.38
CA ALA A 103 15.93 10.37 -13.50
C ALA A 103 16.55 10.03 -12.14
N ASN A 104 17.79 9.55 -12.12
CA ASN A 104 18.51 9.23 -10.89
C ASN A 104 18.84 10.48 -10.08
N GLU A 105 19.19 11.58 -10.72
CA GLU A 105 19.40 12.86 -10.05
C GLU A 105 18.12 13.37 -9.40
N ARG A 106 17.00 13.30 -10.11
CA ARG A 106 15.68 13.62 -9.53
C ARG A 106 15.37 12.73 -8.33
N ALA A 107 15.55 11.42 -8.44
CA ALA A 107 15.32 10.51 -7.33
C ALA A 107 16.17 10.85 -6.10
N ARG A 108 17.45 11.18 -6.31
CA ARG A 108 18.35 11.62 -5.22
C ARG A 108 17.93 12.96 -4.61
N SER A 109 17.46 13.90 -5.42
CA SER A 109 16.99 15.21 -4.91
C SER A 109 15.73 15.09 -4.04
N LEU A 110 15.00 13.97 -4.14
CA LEU A 110 13.81 13.68 -3.35
C LEU A 110 14.08 12.73 -2.17
N ALA A 111 15.31 12.22 -2.02
CA ALA A 111 15.64 11.23 -0.98
C ALA A 111 15.42 11.76 0.46
N ASP A 112 15.62 13.05 0.67
CA ASP A 112 15.44 13.71 1.97
C ASP A 112 14.02 14.28 2.18
N GLN A 113 13.10 13.95 1.29
CA GLN A 113 11.71 14.42 1.40
C GLN A 113 11.10 13.91 2.72
N PHE A 114 10.42 14.83 3.43
CA PHE A 114 9.67 14.44 4.62
C PHE A 114 8.39 13.71 4.21
N ILE A 115 8.28 12.45 4.62
CA ILE A 115 7.11 11.62 4.38
C ILE A 115 6.45 11.31 5.72
N MET A 116 5.18 11.65 5.84
CA MET A 116 4.35 11.31 6.98
C MET A 116 3.18 10.44 6.51
N ASP A 117 3.10 9.22 7.05
CA ASP A 117 1.95 8.35 6.84
C ASP A 117 0.89 8.67 7.90
N MET A 118 -0.26 9.17 7.44
CA MET A 118 -1.34 9.65 8.30
C MET A 118 -2.31 8.55 8.75
N HIS A 119 -2.15 7.33 8.24
CA HIS A 119 -3.08 6.24 8.54
C HIS A 119 -2.38 4.88 8.52
N THR A 120 -1.87 4.47 9.66
CA THR A 120 -1.23 3.17 9.83
C THR A 120 -1.87 2.39 10.96
N HIS A 121 -1.83 1.06 10.90
CA HIS A 121 -2.26 0.19 11.97
C HIS A 121 -1.60 -1.19 11.87
N PHE A 122 -1.66 -1.95 12.95
CA PHE A 122 -1.34 -3.36 13.03
C PHE A 122 -2.38 -4.06 13.93
N LEU A 123 -2.38 -5.37 13.99
CA LEU A 123 -3.29 -6.11 14.84
C LEU A 123 -2.67 -6.45 16.18
N ARG A 124 -3.45 -6.37 17.23
CA ARG A 124 -3.10 -6.80 18.59
C ARG A 124 -2.72 -8.29 18.63
N ASP A 125 -1.94 -8.69 19.62
CA ASP A 125 -1.41 -10.06 19.70
C ASP A 125 -2.48 -11.10 20.04
N ASP A 126 -3.50 -10.71 20.79
CA ASP A 126 -4.61 -11.55 21.26
C ASP A 126 -5.86 -11.43 20.37
N THR A 127 -5.67 -11.15 19.09
CA THR A 127 -6.77 -10.94 18.15
C THR A 127 -7.47 -12.24 17.77
N ARG A 128 -8.76 -12.11 17.43
CA ARG A 128 -9.58 -13.14 16.77
C ARG A 128 -9.76 -12.89 15.27
N LEU A 129 -8.95 -12.01 14.74
CA LEU A 129 -9.10 -11.48 13.39
C LEU A 129 -8.42 -12.35 12.31
N GLU A 130 -8.35 -13.68 12.50
CA GLU A 130 -7.87 -14.62 11.46
C GLU A 130 -8.69 -14.53 10.17
N GLY A 131 -9.91 -13.97 10.25
CA GLY A 131 -10.70 -13.62 9.08
C GLY A 131 -9.98 -12.72 8.10
N PHE A 132 -9.15 -11.78 8.59
CA PHE A 132 -8.31 -10.92 7.75
C PHE A 132 -7.27 -11.70 6.96
N VAL A 133 -6.63 -12.72 7.57
CA VAL A 133 -5.68 -13.58 6.86
C VAL A 133 -6.36 -14.28 5.69
N ARG A 134 -7.56 -14.83 5.92
CA ARG A 134 -8.35 -15.47 4.84
C ARG A 134 -8.78 -14.49 3.77
N SER A 135 -9.14 -13.26 4.16
CA SER A 135 -9.47 -12.18 3.22
C SER A 135 -8.26 -11.83 2.34
N ARG A 136 -7.07 -11.65 2.94
CA ARG A 136 -5.82 -11.38 2.21
C ARG A 136 -5.45 -12.51 1.25
N GLU A 137 -5.60 -13.77 1.67
CA GLU A 137 -5.41 -14.92 0.79
C GLU A 137 -6.38 -14.93 -0.39
N ALA A 138 -7.65 -14.61 -0.14
CA ALA A 138 -8.67 -14.52 -1.20
C ALA A 138 -8.32 -13.40 -2.20
N VAL A 139 -7.92 -12.23 -1.71
CA VAL A 139 -7.46 -11.09 -2.51
C VAL A 139 -6.24 -11.45 -3.36
N GLY A 140 -5.28 -12.17 -2.77
CA GLY A 140 -4.09 -12.67 -3.49
C GLY A 140 -4.46 -13.69 -4.57
N LYS A 141 -5.33 -14.66 -4.26
CA LYS A 141 -5.80 -15.68 -5.21
C LYS A 141 -6.61 -15.07 -6.35
N ALA A 142 -7.41 -14.05 -6.08
CA ALA A 142 -8.17 -13.32 -7.09
C ALA A 142 -7.28 -12.41 -7.97
N GLY A 143 -6.01 -12.22 -7.62
CA GLY A 143 -5.09 -11.33 -8.34
C GLY A 143 -5.38 -9.84 -8.12
N TRP A 144 -6.17 -9.48 -7.11
CA TRP A 144 -6.54 -8.09 -6.83
C TRP A 144 -5.41 -7.30 -6.18
N ASN A 145 -4.49 -8.00 -5.55
CA ASN A 145 -3.26 -7.44 -5.04
C ASN A 145 -2.08 -8.36 -5.41
N PRO A 146 -1.30 -8.00 -6.43
CA PRO A 146 -0.18 -8.82 -6.89
C PRO A 146 0.88 -9.10 -5.82
N ALA A 147 1.03 -8.22 -4.83
CA ALA A 147 1.98 -8.40 -3.73
C ALA A 147 1.60 -9.57 -2.80
N LEU A 148 0.32 -9.92 -2.76
CA LEU A 148 -0.20 -11.05 -1.97
C LEU A 148 -0.27 -12.35 -2.77
N SER A 149 -0.10 -12.30 -4.10
CA SER A 149 -0.17 -13.47 -4.98
C SER A 149 0.98 -14.43 -4.68
N ASN A 150 0.67 -15.70 -4.52
CA ASN A 150 1.65 -16.77 -4.27
C ASN A 150 2.49 -16.61 -2.97
N LYS A 151 2.07 -15.75 -2.06
CA LYS A 151 2.69 -15.58 -0.75
C LYS A 151 1.75 -16.16 0.32
N PRO A 152 2.18 -17.15 1.10
CA PRO A 152 1.41 -17.59 2.26
C PRO A 152 1.16 -16.39 3.19
N GLN A 153 -0.07 -16.22 3.64
CA GLN A 153 -0.44 -15.17 4.55
C GLN A 153 -0.54 -15.73 5.96
N THR A 154 0.00 -15.02 6.93
CA THR A 154 -0.09 -15.38 8.34
C THR A 154 -0.59 -14.18 9.15
N ILE A 155 -1.10 -14.44 10.34
CA ILE A 155 -1.49 -13.36 11.25
C ILE A 155 -0.27 -12.53 11.68
N ASP A 156 0.93 -13.10 11.68
CA ASP A 156 2.17 -12.40 12.04
C ASP A 156 2.54 -11.31 11.03
N ASP A 157 2.13 -11.46 9.77
CA ASP A 157 2.28 -10.42 8.76
C ASP A 157 1.54 -9.12 9.12
N LEU A 158 0.55 -9.20 10.02
CA LEU A 158 -0.29 -8.09 10.47
C LEU A 158 0.09 -7.58 11.87
N LYS A 159 1.12 -8.13 12.50
CA LYS A 159 1.57 -7.80 13.86
C LYS A 159 2.58 -6.66 13.90
N PHE A 160 2.81 -6.15 15.12
CA PHE A 160 3.71 -5.02 15.39
C PHE A 160 5.11 -5.18 14.79
N ALA A 161 5.71 -6.36 14.85
CA ALA A 161 7.08 -6.56 14.36
C ALA A 161 7.19 -6.33 12.84
N ASN A 162 6.24 -6.88 12.08
CA ASN A 162 6.20 -6.67 10.63
C ASN A 162 5.84 -5.22 10.28
N TYR A 163 4.84 -4.64 10.97
CA TYR A 163 4.49 -3.23 10.83
C TYR A 163 5.72 -2.32 11.05
N PHE A 164 6.46 -2.54 12.13
CA PHE A 164 7.64 -1.73 12.45
C PHE A 164 8.71 -1.83 11.36
N LYS A 165 8.92 -3.05 10.84
CA LYS A 165 9.85 -3.30 9.73
C LYS A 165 9.39 -2.56 8.46
N GLU A 166 8.16 -2.75 8.03
CA GLU A 166 7.65 -2.17 6.78
C GLU A 166 7.61 -0.65 6.80
N ILE A 167 7.17 -0.05 7.90
CA ILE A 167 7.04 1.41 8.01
C ILE A 167 8.39 2.11 8.19
N TYR A 168 9.30 1.55 9.01
CA TYR A 168 10.49 2.30 9.44
C TYR A 168 11.81 1.81 8.84
N PHE A 169 11.83 0.63 8.24
CA PHE A 169 13.03 0.08 7.58
C PHE A 169 12.87 -0.12 6.08
N ASP A 170 11.71 -0.56 5.63
CA ASP A 170 11.47 -0.89 4.22
C ASP A 170 10.87 0.28 3.43
N SER A 171 10.47 1.37 4.11
CA SER A 171 9.95 2.59 3.50
C SER A 171 10.72 3.84 3.92
N ASP A 172 10.53 4.93 3.18
CA ASP A 172 11.08 6.25 3.50
C ASP A 172 10.23 7.06 4.49
N THR A 173 9.24 6.44 5.11
CA THR A 173 8.36 7.09 6.09
C THR A 173 9.15 7.61 7.28
N LYS A 174 9.08 8.92 7.51
CA LYS A 174 9.77 9.59 8.62
C LYS A 174 8.90 9.59 9.88
N VAL A 175 7.61 9.78 9.72
CA VAL A 175 6.63 9.84 10.81
C VAL A 175 5.39 9.03 10.41
N ALA A 176 4.89 8.22 11.33
CA ALA A 176 3.64 7.51 11.16
C ALA A 176 2.62 7.90 12.23
N LEU A 177 1.35 7.99 11.84
CA LEU A 177 0.23 8.19 12.74
C LEU A 177 -0.55 6.89 12.87
N ILE A 178 -0.45 6.25 14.04
CA ILE A 178 -1.12 4.99 14.28
C ILE A 178 -2.59 5.21 14.66
N SER A 179 -3.45 4.54 13.92
CA SER A 179 -4.89 4.49 14.14
C SER A 179 -5.28 3.11 14.69
N GLY A 180 -6.45 3.02 15.27
CA GLY A 180 -7.11 1.77 15.58
C GLY A 180 -8.44 1.73 14.88
N SER A 181 -9.00 0.57 14.70
CA SER A 181 -10.39 0.39 14.28
C SER A 181 -11.22 0.00 15.49
N GLY A 182 -12.20 0.84 15.83
CA GLY A 182 -13.15 0.54 16.89
C GLY A 182 -14.27 -0.37 16.40
N SER A 183 -14.89 -1.11 17.30
CA SER A 183 -16.12 -1.85 17.09
C SER A 183 -16.99 -1.75 18.33
N GLU A 184 -18.21 -2.28 18.32
CA GLU A 184 -19.09 -2.30 19.50
C GLU A 184 -18.46 -3.05 20.68
N GLU A 185 -17.64 -4.06 20.38
CA GLU A 185 -16.95 -4.88 21.38
C GLU A 185 -15.47 -4.51 21.40
N PRO A 186 -14.93 -3.94 22.50
CA PRO A 186 -13.51 -3.53 22.58
C PRO A 186 -12.49 -4.66 22.33
N ARG A 187 -12.87 -5.91 22.60
CA ARG A 187 -12.03 -7.09 22.31
C ARG A 187 -11.78 -7.31 20.80
N ASP A 188 -12.66 -6.76 19.96
CA ASP A 188 -12.58 -6.87 18.51
C ASP A 188 -11.90 -5.64 17.87
N TRP A 189 -11.44 -4.69 18.67
CA TRP A 189 -10.65 -3.57 18.18
C TRP A 189 -9.29 -4.05 17.68
N PHE A 190 -8.83 -3.48 16.60
CA PHE A 190 -7.47 -3.75 16.11
C PHE A 190 -6.42 -3.42 17.17
N LEU A 191 -6.55 -2.25 17.78
CA LEU A 191 -5.71 -1.75 18.86
C LEU A 191 -6.53 -0.91 19.82
N THR A 192 -6.37 -1.13 21.11
CA THR A 192 -6.90 -0.20 22.13
C THR A 192 -6.07 1.08 22.19
N ASN A 193 -6.57 2.08 22.90
CA ASN A 193 -5.83 3.33 23.11
C ASN A 193 -4.51 3.09 23.87
N GLU A 194 -4.53 2.19 24.86
CA GLU A 194 -3.34 1.79 25.64
C GLU A 194 -2.30 1.10 24.76
N MET A 195 -2.73 0.18 23.90
CA MET A 195 -1.83 -0.53 22.97
C MET A 195 -1.16 0.43 21.99
N LYS A 196 -1.91 1.42 21.47
CA LYS A 196 -1.35 2.48 20.62
C LYS A 196 -0.37 3.37 21.37
N LEU A 197 -0.67 3.72 22.64
CA LEU A 197 0.23 4.46 23.50
C LEU A 197 1.53 3.70 23.76
N ASP A 198 1.43 2.41 24.04
CA ASP A 198 2.61 1.54 24.25
C ASP A 198 3.46 1.43 22.99
N ALA A 199 2.85 1.17 21.84
CA ALA A 199 3.54 1.13 20.55
C ALA A 199 4.25 2.44 20.24
N ARG A 200 3.57 3.58 20.42
CA ARG A 200 4.16 4.92 20.25
C ARG A 200 5.35 5.13 21.16
N THR A 201 5.22 4.76 22.43
CA THR A 201 6.29 4.90 23.42
C THR A 201 7.50 4.05 23.04
N LYS A 202 7.26 2.80 22.64
CA LYS A 202 8.30 1.88 22.16
C LYS A 202 9.04 2.42 20.95
N VAL A 203 8.31 2.82 19.91
CA VAL A 203 8.91 3.30 18.66
C VAL A 203 9.72 4.57 18.92
N ASN A 204 9.16 5.55 19.63
CA ASN A 204 9.83 6.82 19.88
C ASN A 204 11.09 6.63 20.75
N ARG A 205 11.09 5.67 21.68
CA ARG A 205 12.28 5.30 22.45
C ARG A 205 13.34 4.62 21.59
N LEU A 206 12.96 3.66 20.74
CA LEU A 206 13.89 2.93 19.88
C LEU A 206 14.55 3.83 18.84
N THR A 207 13.79 4.77 18.30
CA THR A 207 14.30 5.70 17.27
C THR A 207 14.97 6.95 17.82
N GLY A 208 14.90 7.17 19.15
CA GLY A 208 15.44 8.37 19.79
C GLY A 208 14.73 9.67 19.40
N SER A 209 13.58 9.61 18.75
CA SER A 209 12.84 10.76 18.23
C SER A 209 11.33 10.48 18.14
N LYS A 210 10.53 11.54 17.97
CA LYS A 210 9.06 11.44 17.85
C LYS A 210 8.67 11.00 16.44
N ARG A 211 8.86 9.74 16.11
CA ARG A 211 8.51 9.17 14.80
C ARG A 211 7.12 8.52 14.75
N MET A 212 6.49 8.29 15.90
CA MET A 212 5.12 7.76 15.94
C MET A 212 4.23 8.67 16.77
N PHE A 213 3.07 9.00 16.22
CA PHE A 213 1.93 9.60 16.90
C PHE A 213 0.77 8.60 16.94
N SER A 214 -0.26 8.87 17.70
CA SER A 214 -1.43 7.99 17.80
C SER A 214 -2.72 8.80 17.85
N HIS A 215 -3.73 8.35 17.11
CA HIS A 215 -5.11 8.75 17.32
C HIS A 215 -5.68 8.09 18.58
N ALA A 216 -6.55 8.79 19.28
CA ALA A 216 -7.44 8.17 20.26
C ALA A 216 -8.73 7.70 19.56
N ILE A 217 -9.18 6.49 19.90
CA ILE A 217 -10.52 6.05 19.53
C ILE A 217 -11.46 6.52 20.64
N PHE A 218 -12.55 7.15 20.23
CA PHE A 218 -13.68 7.47 21.07
C PHE A 218 -14.94 6.90 20.43
N MET A 219 -15.58 5.96 21.13
CA MET A 219 -16.77 5.26 20.68
C MET A 219 -17.88 5.50 21.71
N PRO A 220 -18.68 6.57 21.56
CA PRO A 220 -19.71 6.92 22.56
C PRO A 220 -20.77 5.84 22.71
N ASP A 221 -21.01 5.07 21.65
CA ASP A 221 -22.02 4.00 21.64
C ASP A 221 -21.42 2.59 21.88
N ALA A 222 -20.11 2.49 22.13
CA ALA A 222 -19.49 1.21 22.41
C ALA A 222 -19.97 0.64 23.76
N ARG A 223 -20.17 -0.67 23.80
CA ARG A 223 -20.51 -1.34 25.05
C ARG A 223 -19.36 -1.18 26.05
N MET A 224 -19.70 -0.76 27.24
CA MET A 224 -18.75 -0.66 28.35
C MET A 224 -18.54 -2.03 28.99
N ASP A 225 -17.32 -2.30 29.46
CA ASP A 225 -17.09 -3.43 30.35
C ASP A 225 -17.80 -3.20 31.70
N GLY A 226 -17.83 -4.23 32.55
CA GLY A 226 -18.44 -4.15 33.88
C GLY A 226 -17.78 -3.11 34.82
N GLN A 227 -16.68 -2.47 34.39
CA GLN A 227 -15.95 -1.41 35.10
C GLN A 227 -16.16 -0.03 34.43
N GLY A 228 -17.03 0.08 33.44
CA GLY A 228 -17.31 1.32 32.72
C GLY A 228 -16.22 1.76 31.74
N ARG A 229 -15.38 0.81 31.27
CA ARG A 229 -14.34 1.08 30.26
C ARG A 229 -14.80 0.57 28.90
N PRO A 230 -14.61 1.36 27.82
CA PRO A 230 -14.94 0.95 26.48
C PRO A 230 -14.05 -0.19 25.98
#